data_fba9bd6ab3b08b285267154aec2c38d1
#
_entry.id   fba9bd6ab3b08b285267154aec2c38d1
#
_cell.length_a   1.000
_cell.length_b   1.000
_cell.length_c   1.000
_cell.angle_alpha   90.00
_cell.angle_beta   90.00
_cell.angle_gamma   90.00
#
_symmetry.space_group_name_H-M   'P 1'
#
loop_
_entity.id
_entity.type
_entity.pdbx_description
1 polymer ?
#
loop_
_entity_poly.entity_id
_entity_poly.type
_entity_poly.pdbx_seq_one_letter_code
_entity_poly.pdbx_strand_id
1 'polypeptide(L)'
;KLVASVKDDQGRKVDAEKVVILFASDDKRPPVSMPLWCYEVNTRFDAAHPALFYFGTSEKDTYVLMDVFCGNKHLESKLLHLSDSLVRFEYPYREAYGNGLGITFVFVRKGVVYEQEVSLIKRLPDHNLNMRWDVFRDKLRPGQEEEWKLTIRNPQKSPVLAEMLATMYDASLDKIWKTNQSLQLHYQLSVPIARWRRDYVGSNYFYFGFRRTDF
;
A
#
# COMPACT_ATOMS: atom_id res chain seq x y z
N LYS A 1 19.01 -14.94 9.29
CA LYS A 1 20.08 -14.00 8.95
C LYS A 1 20.64 -14.37 7.58
N LEU A 2 20.66 -13.42 6.65
CA LEU A 2 21.34 -13.54 5.37
C LEU A 2 22.64 -12.78 5.48
N VAL A 3 23.72 -13.39 4.98
CA VAL A 3 25.06 -12.78 4.93
C VAL A 3 25.53 -12.86 3.48
N ALA A 4 25.82 -11.73 2.89
CA ALA A 4 26.46 -11.63 1.59
C ALA A 4 27.90 -11.17 1.78
N SER A 5 28.84 -11.89 1.21
CA SER A 5 30.27 -11.58 1.29
C SER A 5 30.82 -11.39 -0.11
N VAL A 6 31.55 -10.30 -0.31
CA VAL A 6 32.22 -9.99 -1.57
C VAL A 6 33.70 -9.61 -1.27
N LYS A 7 34.60 -9.95 -2.15
CA LYS A 7 35.99 -9.46 -2.10
C LYS A 7 36.20 -8.45 -3.23
N ASP A 8 36.81 -7.33 -2.90
CA ASP A 8 37.20 -6.34 -3.89
C ASP A 8 38.48 -6.79 -4.66
N ASP A 9 38.86 -6.01 -5.65
CA ASP A 9 40.06 -6.29 -6.51
C ASP A 9 41.38 -6.31 -5.72
N GLN A 10 41.35 -5.80 -4.48
CA GLN A 10 42.53 -5.83 -3.58
C GLN A 10 42.42 -6.95 -2.53
N GLY A 11 41.42 -7.85 -2.65
CA GLY A 11 41.24 -8.98 -1.76
C GLY A 11 40.57 -8.62 -0.41
N ARG A 12 40.11 -7.38 -0.21
CA ARG A 12 39.47 -6.96 1.03
C ARG A 12 38.01 -7.48 1.02
N LYS A 13 37.65 -8.11 2.14
CA LYS A 13 36.32 -8.69 2.30
C LYS A 13 35.35 -7.61 2.78
N VAL A 14 34.18 -7.48 2.12
CA VAL A 14 33.05 -6.68 2.52
C VAL A 14 31.89 -7.62 2.79
N ASP A 15 31.35 -7.56 4.00
CA ASP A 15 30.18 -8.34 4.42
C ASP A 15 28.98 -7.42 4.59
N ALA A 16 27.87 -7.80 3.98
CA ALA A 16 26.55 -7.18 4.21
C ALA A 16 25.65 -8.20 4.89
N GLU A 17 25.01 -7.77 5.96
CA GLU A 17 24.11 -8.62 6.73
C GLU A 17 22.68 -8.08 6.70
N LYS A 18 21.70 -8.97 6.52
CA LYS A 18 20.28 -8.64 6.63
C LYS A 18 19.56 -9.69 7.46
N VAL A 19 18.84 -9.23 8.47
CA VAL A 19 17.93 -10.08 9.22
C VAL A 19 16.59 -10.07 8.48
N VAL A 20 16.04 -11.27 8.25
CA VAL A 20 14.72 -11.48 7.66
C VAL A 20 13.91 -12.35 8.60
N ILE A 21 12.64 -12.06 8.73
CA ILE A 21 11.67 -12.87 9.46
C ILE A 21 11.10 -13.86 8.45
N LEU A 22 11.15 -15.16 8.80
CA LEU A 22 10.51 -16.20 8.02
C LEU A 22 9.14 -16.49 8.61
N PHE A 23 8.17 -16.63 7.75
CA PHE A 23 6.78 -16.94 8.10
C PHE A 23 6.24 -17.99 7.12
N ALA A 24 5.56 -18.98 7.63
CA ALA A 24 4.87 -20.00 6.84
C ALA A 24 3.34 -19.82 6.96
N SER A 25 2.63 -20.13 5.89
CA SER A 25 1.16 -19.94 5.83
C SER A 25 0.35 -20.80 6.80
N ASP A 26 0.97 -21.84 7.35
CA ASP A 26 0.42 -22.76 8.35
C ASP A 26 0.88 -22.47 9.78
N ASP A 27 1.71 -21.44 9.96
CA ASP A 27 2.11 -20.98 11.30
C ASP A 27 0.88 -20.63 12.13
N LYS A 28 0.87 -21.10 13.39
CA LYS A 28 -0.21 -20.83 14.36
C LYS A 28 0.12 -19.70 15.32
N ARG A 29 1.33 -19.20 15.27
CA ARG A 29 1.86 -18.16 16.18
C ARG A 29 2.63 -17.13 15.37
N PRO A 30 2.72 -15.88 15.86
CA PRO A 30 3.62 -14.89 15.27
C PRO A 30 5.06 -15.40 15.19
N PRO A 31 5.77 -15.19 14.09
CA PRO A 31 7.15 -15.64 13.92
C PRO A 31 8.14 -14.91 14.83
N VAL A 32 7.72 -13.79 15.40
CA VAL A 32 8.48 -12.98 16.34
C VAL A 32 7.58 -12.63 17.52
N SER A 33 8.14 -12.70 18.74
CA SER A 33 7.39 -12.30 19.93
C SER A 33 7.13 -10.80 19.94
N MET A 34 5.86 -10.42 19.74
CA MET A 34 5.40 -9.04 19.72
C MET A 34 3.91 -8.94 20.07
N PRO A 35 3.47 -7.83 20.67
CA PRO A 35 2.07 -7.67 21.07
C PRO A 35 1.10 -7.66 19.89
N LEU A 36 1.50 -7.09 18.75
CA LEU A 36 0.70 -7.03 17.54
C LEU A 36 1.53 -7.50 16.35
N TRP A 37 1.02 -8.44 15.59
CA TRP A 37 1.61 -8.91 14.34
C TRP A 37 0.55 -8.98 13.26
N CYS A 38 0.87 -8.41 12.10
CA CYS A 38 0.02 -8.47 10.92
C CYS A 38 0.89 -8.72 9.68
N TYR A 39 0.41 -9.59 8.80
CA TYR A 39 1.07 -9.87 7.53
C TYR A 39 0.07 -9.92 6.39
N GLU A 40 0.19 -9.01 5.47
CA GLU A 40 -0.65 -8.86 4.30
C GLU A 40 -0.05 -9.66 3.14
N VAL A 41 -0.72 -10.75 2.76
CA VAL A 41 -0.31 -11.59 1.61
C VAL A 41 -0.83 -10.98 0.32
N ASN A 42 -2.13 -10.67 0.31
CA ASN A 42 -2.82 -10.04 -0.81
C ASN A 42 -3.94 -9.13 -0.30
N THR A 43 -3.79 -7.84 -0.47
CA THR A 43 -4.80 -6.85 -0.11
C THR A 43 -5.57 -6.29 -1.32
N ARG A 44 -5.19 -6.70 -2.53
CA ARG A 44 -5.92 -6.36 -3.76
C ARG A 44 -6.71 -7.56 -4.24
N PHE A 45 -8.04 -7.47 -4.20
CA PHE A 45 -8.93 -8.58 -4.47
C PHE A 45 -9.87 -8.32 -5.65
N ASP A 46 -10.24 -9.41 -6.31
CA ASP A 46 -11.25 -9.49 -7.37
C ASP A 46 -11.98 -10.83 -7.27
N ALA A 47 -12.86 -11.12 -8.21
CA ALA A 47 -13.64 -12.37 -8.21
C ALA A 47 -12.77 -13.64 -8.26
N ALA A 48 -11.58 -13.58 -8.85
CA ALA A 48 -10.67 -14.71 -8.98
C ALA A 48 -9.61 -14.79 -7.87
N HIS A 49 -9.32 -13.66 -7.20
CA HIS A 49 -8.25 -13.56 -6.23
C HIS A 49 -8.79 -12.96 -4.93
N PRO A 50 -9.10 -13.77 -3.92
CA PRO A 50 -9.53 -13.28 -2.62
C PRO A 50 -8.41 -12.50 -1.92
N ALA A 51 -8.78 -11.55 -1.07
CA ALA A 51 -7.82 -10.93 -0.17
C ALA A 51 -7.44 -11.90 0.95
N LEU A 52 -6.18 -11.88 1.34
CA LEU A 52 -5.61 -12.78 2.33
C LEU A 52 -4.62 -12.01 3.20
N PHE A 53 -4.81 -12.09 4.50
CA PHE A 53 -3.87 -11.57 5.48
C PHE A 53 -3.94 -12.37 6.79
N TYR A 54 -2.96 -12.17 7.62
CA TYR A 54 -2.87 -12.78 8.95
C TYR A 54 -2.78 -11.69 10.00
N PHE A 55 -3.48 -11.91 11.09
CA PHE A 55 -3.41 -11.04 12.27
C PHE A 55 -3.27 -11.89 13.53
N GLY A 56 -2.48 -11.41 14.49
CA GLY A 56 -2.32 -12.13 15.75
C GLY A 56 -1.47 -11.40 16.77
N THR A 57 -1.23 -12.09 17.87
CA THR A 57 -0.48 -11.58 19.00
C THR A 57 0.32 -12.72 19.66
N SER A 58 1.49 -12.39 20.20
CA SER A 58 2.25 -13.28 21.09
C SER A 58 1.84 -13.14 22.57
N GLU A 59 0.97 -12.15 22.86
CA GLU A 59 0.42 -11.98 24.21
C GLU A 59 -0.63 -13.07 24.50
N LYS A 60 -0.75 -13.44 25.78
CA LYS A 60 -1.76 -14.38 26.22
C LYS A 60 -3.03 -13.66 26.63
N ASP A 61 -4.17 -14.33 26.48
CA ASP A 61 -5.46 -13.86 26.97
C ASP A 61 -5.78 -12.42 26.54
N THR A 62 -5.76 -12.19 25.22
CA THR A 62 -5.93 -10.87 24.63
C THR A 62 -7.26 -10.81 23.87
N TYR A 63 -8.10 -9.85 24.23
CA TYR A 63 -9.34 -9.55 23.54
C TYR A 63 -9.10 -8.43 22.53
N VAL A 64 -9.35 -8.72 21.26
CA VAL A 64 -9.15 -7.81 20.14
C VAL A 64 -10.49 -7.50 19.50
N LEU A 65 -10.85 -6.22 19.47
CA LEU A 65 -12.01 -5.77 18.70
C LEU A 65 -11.60 -5.64 17.22
N MET A 66 -12.34 -6.32 16.36
CA MET A 66 -12.21 -6.21 14.91
C MET A 66 -13.46 -5.57 14.34
N ASP A 67 -13.30 -4.47 13.62
CA ASP A 67 -14.37 -3.79 12.91
C ASP A 67 -14.13 -3.84 11.40
N VAL A 68 -15.19 -4.07 10.62
CA VAL A 68 -15.17 -4.11 9.17
C VAL A 68 -16.08 -3.03 8.61
N PHE A 69 -15.54 -2.22 7.71
CA PHE A 69 -16.24 -1.11 7.06
C PHE A 69 -16.21 -1.24 5.54
N CYS A 70 -17.28 -0.81 4.90
CA CYS A 70 -17.34 -0.58 3.46
C CYS A 70 -17.73 0.89 3.22
N GLY A 71 -16.79 1.71 2.81
CA GLY A 71 -16.99 3.15 2.80
C GLY A 71 -17.33 3.66 4.21
N ASN A 72 -18.43 4.39 4.35
CA ASN A 72 -18.91 4.89 5.64
C ASN A 72 -19.84 3.92 6.37
N LYS A 73 -20.08 2.74 5.79
CA LYS A 73 -21.00 1.75 6.37
C LYS A 73 -20.22 0.75 7.21
N HIS A 74 -20.53 0.66 8.48
CA HIS A 74 -20.08 -0.41 9.35
C HIS A 74 -20.80 -1.72 8.97
N LEU A 75 -20.06 -2.78 8.73
CA LEU A 75 -20.59 -4.08 8.31
C LEU A 75 -20.60 -5.10 9.44
N GLU A 76 -19.53 -5.16 10.21
CA GLU A 76 -19.33 -6.19 11.23
C GLU A 76 -18.43 -5.67 12.35
N SER A 77 -18.80 -5.99 13.60
CA SER A 77 -17.90 -5.93 14.76
C SER A 77 -17.76 -7.32 15.35
N LYS A 78 -16.53 -7.71 15.65
CA LYS A 78 -16.21 -9.00 16.20
C LYS A 78 -15.18 -8.90 17.32
N LEU A 79 -15.46 -9.51 18.44
CA LEU A 79 -14.49 -9.66 19.52
C LEU A 79 -13.74 -10.98 19.35
N LEU A 80 -12.45 -10.89 19.08
CA LEU A 80 -11.56 -12.02 18.96
C LEU A 80 -10.87 -12.26 20.30
N HIS A 81 -10.80 -13.51 20.74
CA HIS A 81 -10.00 -13.90 21.89
C HIS A 81 -8.76 -14.64 21.40
N LEU A 82 -7.60 -14.04 21.55
CA LEU A 82 -6.31 -14.53 21.07
C LEU A 82 -5.37 -14.81 22.23
N SER A 83 -4.59 -15.88 22.12
CA SER A 83 -3.59 -16.24 23.12
C SER A 83 -2.40 -16.88 22.42
N ASP A 84 -1.31 -16.10 22.22
CA ASP A 84 -0.13 -16.53 21.47
C ASP A 84 -0.54 -17.23 20.16
N SER A 85 -1.32 -16.55 19.35
CA SER A 85 -1.96 -17.18 18.20
C SER A 85 -2.09 -16.22 17.02
N LEU A 86 -2.18 -16.85 15.82
CA LEU A 86 -2.46 -16.21 14.55
C LEU A 86 -3.81 -16.67 14.01
N VAL A 87 -4.54 -15.73 13.42
CA VAL A 87 -5.76 -15.98 12.66
C VAL A 87 -5.52 -15.59 11.20
N ARG A 88 -5.90 -16.48 10.30
CA ARG A 88 -5.92 -16.26 8.87
C ARG A 88 -7.26 -15.68 8.47
N PHE A 89 -7.25 -14.53 7.80
CA PHE A 89 -8.44 -13.89 7.26
C PHE A 89 -8.42 -13.98 5.75
N GLU A 90 -9.53 -14.45 5.19
CA GLU A 90 -9.74 -14.54 3.75
C GLU A 90 -11.06 -13.88 3.37
N TYR A 91 -11.01 -12.89 2.51
CA TYR A 91 -12.17 -12.15 2.05
C TYR A 91 -12.34 -12.34 0.53
N PRO A 92 -13.33 -13.13 0.09
CA PRO A 92 -13.70 -13.16 -1.32
C PRO A 92 -14.30 -11.80 -1.72
N TYR A 93 -13.99 -11.35 -2.93
CA TYR A 93 -14.57 -10.12 -3.45
C TYR A 93 -16.08 -10.27 -3.66
N ARG A 94 -16.83 -9.23 -3.31
CA ARG A 94 -18.25 -9.08 -3.62
C ARG A 94 -18.48 -7.69 -4.20
N GLU A 95 -19.34 -7.55 -5.19
CA GLU A 95 -19.66 -6.26 -5.80
C GLU A 95 -20.21 -5.24 -4.77
N ALA A 96 -20.94 -5.72 -3.76
CA ALA A 96 -21.43 -4.90 -2.66
C ALA A 96 -20.31 -4.18 -1.86
N TYR A 97 -19.06 -4.62 -1.99
CA TYR A 97 -17.91 -3.98 -1.35
C TYR A 97 -17.39 -2.77 -2.11
N GLY A 98 -17.91 -2.50 -3.32
CA GLY A 98 -17.52 -1.33 -4.11
C GLY A 98 -16.00 -1.25 -4.33
N ASN A 99 -15.38 -0.19 -3.81
CA ASN A 99 -13.92 0.00 -3.90
C ASN A 99 -13.11 -0.90 -2.96
N GLY A 100 -13.72 -1.45 -1.92
CA GLY A 100 -13.06 -2.34 -0.98
C GLY A 100 -13.58 -2.26 0.44
N LEU A 101 -12.83 -2.88 1.35
CA LEU A 101 -13.13 -2.94 2.78
C LEU A 101 -11.99 -2.34 3.59
N GLY A 102 -12.35 -1.59 4.62
CA GLY A 102 -11.45 -1.19 5.70
C GLY A 102 -11.66 -2.11 6.91
N ILE A 103 -10.61 -2.67 7.43
CA ILE A 103 -10.66 -3.53 8.63
C ILE A 103 -9.73 -2.92 9.66
N THR A 104 -10.25 -2.74 10.88
CA THR A 104 -9.48 -2.22 11.99
C THR A 104 -9.48 -3.21 13.13
N PHE A 105 -8.31 -3.48 13.68
CA PHE A 105 -8.11 -4.27 14.88
C PHE A 105 -7.64 -3.34 15.99
N VAL A 106 -8.25 -3.44 17.16
CA VAL A 106 -7.84 -2.64 18.33
C VAL A 106 -7.90 -3.47 19.60
N PHE A 107 -6.90 -3.31 20.44
CA PHE A 107 -6.89 -3.88 21.79
C PHE A 107 -6.00 -3.05 22.72
N VAL A 108 -6.19 -3.27 24.02
CA VAL A 108 -5.41 -2.61 25.07
C VAL A 108 -4.61 -3.66 25.84
N ARG A 109 -3.33 -3.45 25.99
CA ARG A 109 -2.48 -4.30 26.79
C ARG A 109 -1.53 -3.46 27.65
N LYS A 110 -1.51 -3.71 28.94
CA LYS A 110 -0.66 -2.97 29.92
C LYS A 110 -0.78 -1.45 29.78
N GLY A 111 -2.01 -0.95 29.56
CA GLY A 111 -2.26 0.48 29.38
C GLY A 111 -1.86 1.07 28.01
N VAL A 112 -1.34 0.26 27.10
CA VAL A 112 -1.00 0.65 25.73
C VAL A 112 -2.11 0.20 24.79
N VAL A 113 -2.57 1.12 23.93
CA VAL A 113 -3.50 0.82 22.84
C VAL A 113 -2.70 0.36 21.63
N TYR A 114 -3.07 -0.78 21.08
CA TYR A 114 -2.55 -1.33 19.84
C TYR A 114 -3.65 -1.26 18.80
N GLU A 115 -3.33 -0.71 17.64
CA GLU A 115 -4.24 -0.57 16.51
C GLU A 115 -3.54 -1.04 15.24
N GLN A 116 -4.28 -1.79 14.40
CA GLN A 116 -3.84 -2.22 13.08
C GLN A 116 -4.98 -1.99 12.08
N GLU A 117 -4.64 -1.35 11.00
CA GLU A 117 -5.54 -1.13 9.87
C GLU A 117 -5.13 -2.02 8.70
N VAL A 118 -6.11 -2.64 8.05
CA VAL A 118 -5.92 -3.40 6.81
C VAL A 118 -6.92 -2.88 5.77
N SER A 119 -6.41 -2.40 4.65
CA SER A 119 -7.22 -1.92 3.52
C SER A 119 -7.27 -2.97 2.43
N LEU A 120 -8.44 -3.57 2.22
CA LEU A 120 -8.69 -4.48 1.11
C LEU A 120 -9.25 -3.68 -0.06
N ILE A 121 -8.50 -3.56 -1.14
CA ILE A 121 -8.80 -2.67 -2.26
C ILE A 121 -9.20 -3.51 -3.47
N LYS A 122 -10.29 -3.14 -4.15
CA LYS A 122 -10.68 -3.75 -5.42
C LYS A 122 -9.52 -3.69 -6.42
N ARG A 123 -9.15 -4.84 -6.98
CA ARG A 123 -8.17 -4.90 -8.06
C ARG A 123 -8.78 -4.28 -9.31
N LEU A 124 -8.16 -3.23 -9.80
CA LEU A 124 -8.54 -2.64 -11.07
C LEU A 124 -7.97 -3.47 -12.23
N PRO A 125 -8.65 -3.50 -13.37
CA PRO A 125 -8.08 -4.04 -14.60
C PRO A 125 -6.75 -3.34 -14.91
N ASP A 126 -5.83 -4.06 -15.51
CA ASP A 126 -4.59 -3.49 -16.00
C ASP A 126 -4.86 -2.68 -17.28
N HIS A 127 -4.82 -1.37 -17.15
CA HIS A 127 -5.01 -0.41 -18.25
C HIS A 127 -3.67 0.06 -18.83
N ASN A 128 -2.55 -0.56 -18.48
CA ASN A 128 -1.28 -0.23 -19.09
C ASN A 128 -1.32 -0.49 -20.59
N LEU A 129 -0.79 0.45 -21.34
CA LEU A 129 -0.68 0.34 -22.79
C LEU A 129 0.75 0.02 -23.19
N ASN A 130 0.90 -0.97 -24.03
CA ASN A 130 2.17 -1.29 -24.68
C ASN A 130 2.28 -0.48 -25.95
N MET A 131 3.20 0.47 -25.98
CA MET A 131 3.48 1.32 -27.13
C MET A 131 4.77 0.86 -27.81
N ARG A 132 4.75 0.73 -29.13
CA ARG A 132 5.91 0.39 -29.93
C ARG A 132 5.97 1.23 -31.20
N TRP A 133 7.10 1.87 -31.42
CA TRP A 133 7.39 2.51 -32.70
C TRP A 133 7.70 1.42 -33.74
N ASP A 134 6.92 1.37 -34.80
CA ASP A 134 7.16 0.47 -35.94
C ASP A 134 8.03 1.18 -36.99
N VAL A 135 7.78 2.47 -37.19
CA VAL A 135 8.56 3.36 -38.03
C VAL A 135 8.86 4.63 -37.25
N PHE A 136 10.13 4.93 -37.13
CA PHE A 136 10.59 6.14 -36.40
C PHE A 136 12.01 6.52 -36.86
N ARG A 137 12.24 7.81 -37.09
CA ARG A 137 13.56 8.40 -37.28
C ARG A 137 13.83 9.45 -36.23
N ASP A 138 14.98 9.37 -35.61
CA ASP A 138 15.43 10.29 -34.57
C ASP A 138 16.12 11.55 -35.12
N LYS A 139 16.46 11.57 -36.43
CA LYS A 139 17.13 12.66 -37.11
C LYS A 139 16.42 13.00 -38.41
N LEU A 140 15.96 14.24 -38.51
CA LEU A 140 15.26 14.77 -39.68
C LEU A 140 16.05 15.95 -40.27
N ARG A 141 15.90 16.16 -41.57
CA ARG A 141 16.38 17.39 -42.24
C ARG A 141 15.27 18.40 -42.28
N PRO A 142 15.60 19.74 -42.24
CA PRO A 142 14.59 20.75 -42.41
C PRO A 142 13.80 20.56 -43.73
N GLY A 143 12.48 20.64 -43.65
CA GLY A 143 11.57 20.45 -44.79
C GLY A 143 11.41 18.98 -45.27
N GLN A 144 11.94 17.99 -44.56
CA GLN A 144 11.74 16.58 -44.87
C GLN A 144 10.35 16.16 -44.44
N GLU A 145 9.57 15.54 -45.35
CA GLU A 145 8.36 14.82 -45.02
C GLU A 145 8.72 13.48 -44.41
N GLU A 146 8.03 13.11 -43.31
CA GLU A 146 8.27 11.87 -42.60
C GLU A 146 6.96 11.28 -42.10
N GLU A 147 6.85 9.94 -42.11
CA GLU A 147 5.74 9.21 -41.55
C GLU A 147 6.24 8.37 -40.36
N TRP A 148 5.63 8.56 -39.22
CA TRP A 148 5.89 7.76 -38.03
C TRP A 148 4.71 6.86 -37.74
N LYS A 149 5.01 5.62 -37.41
CA LYS A 149 4.02 4.59 -37.10
C LYS A 149 4.19 4.10 -35.67
N LEU A 150 3.14 4.32 -34.86
CA LEU A 150 3.07 3.85 -33.49
C LEU A 150 1.98 2.79 -33.37
N THR A 151 2.33 1.62 -32.82
CA THR A 151 1.36 0.57 -32.48
C THR A 151 1.08 0.59 -30.99
N ILE A 152 -0.21 0.68 -30.63
CA ILE A 152 -0.69 0.66 -29.25
C ILE A 152 -1.49 -0.63 -29.02
N ARG A 153 -1.14 -1.36 -27.95
CA ARG A 153 -1.80 -2.60 -27.58
C ARG A 153 -2.04 -2.66 -26.08
N ASN A 154 -3.05 -3.44 -25.66
CA ASN A 154 -3.25 -3.76 -24.24
C ASN A 154 -2.19 -4.79 -23.74
N PRO A 155 -2.14 -5.10 -22.43
CA PRO A 155 -1.26 -6.13 -21.88
C PRO A 155 -1.41 -7.51 -22.54
N GLN A 156 -2.62 -7.82 -23.03
CA GLN A 156 -2.93 -9.06 -23.73
C GLN A 156 -2.53 -9.02 -25.22
N LYS A 157 -1.81 -7.98 -25.65
CA LYS A 157 -1.34 -7.74 -27.02
C LYS A 157 -2.45 -7.54 -28.08
N SER A 158 -3.69 -7.32 -27.66
CA SER A 158 -4.80 -7.00 -28.56
C SER A 158 -4.83 -5.51 -28.89
N PRO A 159 -5.31 -5.10 -30.08
CA PRO A 159 -5.55 -3.71 -30.41
C PRO A 159 -6.57 -3.09 -29.45
N VAL A 160 -6.40 -1.83 -29.10
CA VAL A 160 -7.30 -1.10 -28.20
C VAL A 160 -7.65 0.26 -28.80
N LEU A 161 -8.84 0.76 -28.45
CA LEU A 161 -9.16 2.16 -28.64
C LEU A 161 -8.40 2.96 -27.56
N ALA A 162 -7.58 3.90 -27.99
CA ALA A 162 -6.78 4.74 -27.10
C ALA A 162 -6.74 6.18 -27.61
N GLU A 163 -6.68 7.12 -26.70
CA GLU A 163 -6.40 8.52 -27.01
C GLU A 163 -4.91 8.78 -26.79
N MET A 164 -4.30 9.56 -27.67
CA MET A 164 -2.88 9.87 -27.62
C MET A 164 -2.69 11.38 -27.72
N LEU A 165 -1.88 11.92 -26.84
CA LEU A 165 -1.29 13.25 -26.97
C LEU A 165 0.16 13.08 -27.42
N ALA A 166 0.49 13.62 -28.61
CA ALA A 166 1.83 13.60 -29.13
C ALA A 166 2.38 15.04 -29.20
N THR A 167 3.60 15.21 -28.75
CA THR A 167 4.37 16.46 -28.87
C THR A 167 5.72 16.20 -29.49
N MET A 168 6.21 17.14 -30.29
CA MET A 168 7.52 17.07 -30.89
C MET A 168 8.24 18.40 -30.68
N TYR A 169 9.49 18.33 -30.30
CA TYR A 169 10.34 19.51 -30.11
C TYR A 169 11.79 19.18 -30.52
N ASP A 170 12.57 20.20 -30.77
CA ASP A 170 13.98 20.07 -31.09
C ASP A 170 14.77 19.66 -29.84
N ALA A 171 15.37 18.47 -29.86
CA ALA A 171 16.13 17.92 -28.73
C ALA A 171 17.36 18.77 -28.35
N SER A 172 17.80 19.69 -29.20
CA SER A 172 18.85 20.66 -28.83
C SER A 172 18.44 21.58 -27.68
N LEU A 173 17.14 21.80 -27.51
CA LEU A 173 16.59 22.61 -26.40
C LEU A 173 16.85 21.97 -25.05
N ASP A 174 17.01 20.66 -24.97
CA ASP A 174 17.35 19.94 -23.72
C ASP A 174 18.72 20.33 -23.15
N LYS A 175 19.60 20.89 -23.98
CA LYS A 175 20.88 21.44 -23.53
C LYS A 175 20.72 22.74 -22.75
N ILE A 176 19.62 23.47 -22.99
CA ILE A 176 19.32 24.74 -22.33
C ILE A 176 18.43 24.46 -21.10
N TRP A 177 17.36 23.72 -21.30
CA TRP A 177 16.43 23.35 -20.23
C TRP A 177 15.76 22.02 -20.54
N LYS A 178 16.02 21.01 -19.68
CA LYS A 178 15.40 19.70 -19.80
C LYS A 178 13.99 19.71 -19.23
N THR A 179 12.99 19.63 -20.08
CA THR A 179 11.58 19.55 -19.70
C THR A 179 11.18 18.08 -19.52
N ASN A 180 10.76 17.70 -18.32
CA ASN A 180 10.19 16.38 -18.09
C ASN A 180 8.68 16.45 -18.31
N GLN A 181 8.22 16.00 -19.48
CA GLN A 181 6.82 15.91 -19.84
C GLN A 181 6.33 14.48 -19.59
N SER A 182 5.97 14.16 -18.36
CA SER A 182 5.36 12.87 -18.04
C SER A 182 3.89 13.04 -17.68
N LEU A 183 3.01 12.38 -18.40
CA LEU A 183 1.61 12.23 -18.03
C LEU A 183 1.50 11.06 -17.05
N GLN A 184 1.25 11.37 -15.78
CA GLN A 184 1.01 10.35 -14.75
C GLN A 184 -0.49 10.28 -14.47
N LEU A 185 -1.15 9.24 -14.95
CA LEU A 185 -2.53 8.94 -14.61
C LEU A 185 -2.54 8.05 -13.38
N HIS A 186 -2.84 8.63 -12.22
CA HIS A 186 -2.98 7.88 -10.99
C HIS A 186 -4.45 7.55 -10.72
N TYR A 187 -4.84 6.31 -10.97
CA TYR A 187 -6.09 5.77 -10.47
C TYR A 187 -5.84 5.18 -9.09
N GLN A 188 -6.11 5.97 -8.07
CA GLN A 188 -6.00 5.50 -6.68
C GLN A 188 -7.40 5.33 -6.10
N LEU A 189 -7.80 4.07 -5.87
CA LEU A 189 -9.01 3.80 -5.11
C LEU A 189 -8.75 4.12 -3.64
N SER A 190 -9.62 4.92 -3.05
CA SER A 190 -9.60 5.18 -1.61
C SER A 190 -10.63 4.27 -0.95
N VAL A 191 -10.19 3.60 0.09
CA VAL A 191 -11.05 2.85 1.00
C VAL A 191 -11.01 3.57 2.33
N PRO A 192 -12.11 4.22 2.74
CA PRO A 192 -12.18 4.85 4.05
C PRO A 192 -12.00 3.81 5.15
N ILE A 193 -11.17 4.12 6.11
CA ILE A 193 -10.92 3.31 7.31
C ILE A 193 -11.39 4.12 8.51
N ALA A 194 -12.23 3.53 9.34
CA ALA A 194 -12.53 4.09 10.64
C ALA A 194 -11.35 3.87 11.57
N ARG A 195 -10.93 4.93 12.21
CA ARG A 195 -9.82 4.92 13.16
C ARG A 195 -10.35 5.09 14.57
N TRP A 196 -9.87 4.27 15.47
CA TRP A 196 -10.05 4.50 16.89
C TRP A 196 -9.16 5.66 17.30
N ARG A 197 -9.70 6.89 17.25
CA ARG A 197 -8.99 8.03 17.80
C ARG A 197 -9.00 7.91 19.31
N ARG A 198 -7.83 7.91 19.88
CA ARG A 198 -7.65 8.34 21.25
C ARG A 198 -8.00 9.82 21.22
N ASP A 199 -9.20 10.18 21.65
CA ASP A 199 -9.48 11.57 21.97
C ASP A 199 -8.45 11.93 23.03
N TYR A 200 -7.55 12.82 22.64
CA TYR A 200 -6.80 13.56 23.63
C TYR A 200 -7.87 14.28 24.42
N VAL A 201 -8.22 13.73 25.56
CA VAL A 201 -8.91 14.51 26.58
C VAL A 201 -7.90 15.61 26.87
N GLY A 202 -8.11 16.75 26.17
CA GLY A 202 -7.25 17.90 26.34
C GLY A 202 -7.19 18.11 27.83
N SER A 203 -5.98 18.16 28.38
CA SER A 203 -5.80 18.53 29.77
C SER A 203 -6.60 19.83 29.94
N ASN A 204 -7.77 19.75 30.57
CA ASN A 204 -8.49 20.91 30.97
C ASN A 204 -7.62 21.61 31.99
N TYR A 205 -6.81 22.54 31.52
CA TYR A 205 -6.08 23.44 32.40
C TYR A 205 -7.11 24.35 33.04
N PHE A 206 -7.55 24.00 34.23
CA PHE A 206 -8.27 24.92 35.08
C PHE A 206 -7.28 25.98 35.57
N TYR A 207 -7.28 27.14 34.98
CA TYR A 207 -6.57 28.28 35.50
C TYR A 207 -7.36 28.79 36.71
N PHE A 208 -6.90 28.42 37.90
CA PHE A 208 -7.32 29.10 39.11
C PHE A 208 -6.59 30.44 39.20
N GLY A 209 -7.19 31.48 38.68
CA GLY A 209 -6.72 32.85 38.91
C GLY A 209 -7.10 33.28 40.28
N PHE A 210 -6.16 33.29 41.23
CA PHE A 210 -6.35 34.04 42.48
C PHE A 210 -6.25 35.52 42.14
N ARG A 211 -7.38 36.23 42.19
CA ARG A 211 -7.34 37.70 42.27
C ARG A 211 -6.89 38.05 43.68
N ARG A 212 -5.68 38.59 43.78
CA ARG A 212 -5.23 39.29 44.99
C ARG A 212 -6.07 40.55 45.12
N THR A 213 -7.00 40.60 46.06
CA THR A 213 -7.67 41.82 46.49
C THR A 213 -6.68 42.48 47.44
N ASP A 214 -6.02 43.53 46.99
CA ASP A 214 -5.28 44.44 47.87
C ASP A 214 -6.27 45.15 48.76
N PHE A 215 -6.12 44.98 50.09
CA PHE A 215 -6.77 45.76 51.11
C PHE A 215 -6.01 47.05 51.34
#